data_7cc65ec760afc7651d87c38966c59a42
#
_entry.id   7cc65ec760afc7651d87c38966c59a42
#
_cell.length_a   1.000
_cell.length_b   1.000
_cell.length_c   1.000
_cell.angle_alpha   90.00
_cell.angle_beta   90.00
_cell.angle_gamma   90.00
#
_symmetry.space_group_name_H-M   'P 1'
#
loop_
_entity.id
_entity.type
_entity.pdbx_description
1 polymer ?
#
loop_
_entity_poly.entity_id
_entity_poly.type
_entity_poly.pdbx_seq_one_letter_code
_entity_poly.pdbx_strand_id
1 'polypeptide(L)'
;MTLKVALAGAGAFGIKHLDGIRLIDGVEVVSLIGRELAKTQEVADKYGIAHVTTNLNDSLAIKEVDAVILCTPTQMHASQALACMQAGKHVQVEIPLCDVLKDGQQVVALQKQTGLVVMCGHTRRFNPSHQFVRQRIVAGQFH
;
A
#
# COMPACT_ATOMS: atom_id res chain seq x y z
N MET A 1 6.75 10.85 16.38
CA MET A 1 5.37 10.51 15.94
C MET A 1 5.48 9.23 15.14
N THR A 2 4.71 8.19 15.45
CA THR A 2 4.73 6.90 14.74
C THR A 2 3.61 6.89 13.71
N LEU A 3 3.94 6.59 12.45
CA LEU A 3 2.96 6.41 11.36
C LEU A 3 2.28 5.04 11.53
N LYS A 4 0.97 5.03 11.73
CA LYS A 4 0.18 3.82 11.89
C LYS A 4 -0.44 3.41 10.57
N VAL A 5 -0.17 2.20 10.15
CA VAL A 5 -0.53 1.68 8.82
C VAL A 5 -1.48 0.50 8.94
N ALA A 6 -2.48 0.44 8.07
CA ALA A 6 -3.22 -0.77 7.78
C ALA A 6 -2.66 -1.42 6.49
N LEU A 7 -2.54 -2.74 6.46
CA LEU A 7 -2.06 -3.48 5.29
C LEU A 7 -3.16 -4.42 4.78
N ALA A 8 -3.59 -4.22 3.55
CA ALA A 8 -4.57 -5.06 2.87
C ALA A 8 -3.88 -6.02 1.90
N GLY A 9 -4.02 -7.32 2.17
CA GLY A 9 -3.39 -8.39 1.41
C GLY A 9 -2.32 -9.13 2.20
N ALA A 10 -2.69 -10.15 2.97
CA ALA A 10 -1.80 -11.00 3.78
C ALA A 10 -1.07 -12.09 2.96
N GLY A 11 -0.99 -11.95 1.63
CA GLY A 11 -0.28 -12.86 0.73
C GLY A 11 1.22 -12.57 0.63
N ALA A 12 1.88 -13.22 -0.34
CA ALA A 12 3.33 -13.14 -0.51
C ALA A 12 3.88 -11.71 -0.63
N PHE A 13 3.18 -10.81 -1.32
CA PHE A 13 3.59 -9.41 -1.43
C PHE A 13 3.36 -8.62 -0.14
N GLY A 14 2.23 -8.83 0.54
CA GLY A 14 1.98 -8.20 1.83
C GLY A 14 3.02 -8.61 2.89
N ILE A 15 3.42 -9.88 2.91
CA ILE A 15 4.49 -10.37 3.78
C ILE A 15 5.82 -9.64 3.50
N LYS A 16 6.17 -9.39 2.24
CA LYS A 16 7.37 -8.60 1.91
C LYS A 16 7.29 -7.16 2.42
N HIS A 17 6.11 -6.54 2.38
CA HIS A 17 5.90 -5.22 2.99
C HIS A 17 6.06 -5.29 4.51
N LEU A 18 5.47 -6.30 5.17
CA LEU A 18 5.64 -6.50 6.62
C LEU A 18 7.12 -6.70 6.98
N ASP A 19 7.86 -7.51 6.22
CA ASP A 19 9.30 -7.70 6.43
C ASP A 19 10.10 -6.40 6.27
N GLY A 20 9.73 -5.56 5.31
CA GLY A 20 10.38 -4.27 5.08
C GLY A 20 10.04 -3.24 6.15
N ILE A 21 8.77 -3.11 6.50
CA ILE A 21 8.28 -2.09 7.45
C ILE A 21 8.88 -2.29 8.84
N ARG A 22 9.01 -3.53 9.30
CA ARG A 22 9.62 -3.82 10.61
C ARG A 22 11.07 -3.33 10.76
N LEU A 23 11.72 -2.96 9.66
CA LEU A 23 13.07 -2.39 9.64
C LEU A 23 13.09 -0.86 9.59
N ILE A 24 11.91 -0.23 9.59
CA ILE A 24 11.77 1.23 9.47
C ILE A 24 11.30 1.78 10.80
N ASP A 25 12.14 2.59 11.44
CA ASP A 25 11.76 3.27 12.67
C ASP A 25 10.61 4.26 12.44
N GLY A 26 9.66 4.29 13.38
CA GLY A 26 8.55 5.22 13.33
C GLY A 26 7.40 4.80 12.40
N VAL A 27 7.37 3.55 11.94
CA VAL A 27 6.23 2.97 11.19
C VAL A 27 5.75 1.71 11.89
N GLU A 28 4.44 1.59 12.09
CA GLU A 28 3.80 0.45 12.74
C GLU A 28 2.61 -0.05 11.93
N VAL A 29 2.53 -1.35 11.67
CA VAL A 29 1.33 -1.96 11.08
C VAL A 29 0.38 -2.35 12.21
N VAL A 30 -0.73 -1.64 12.33
CA VAL A 30 -1.72 -1.83 13.41
C VAL A 30 -2.93 -2.66 13.00
N SER A 31 -3.11 -2.88 11.70
CA SER A 31 -4.24 -3.63 11.15
C SER A 31 -3.83 -4.43 9.92
N LEU A 32 -4.24 -5.69 9.86
CA LEU A 32 -4.00 -6.59 8.72
C LEU A 32 -5.34 -7.06 8.14
N ILE A 33 -5.50 -6.86 6.84
CA ILE A 33 -6.69 -7.27 6.10
C ILE A 33 -6.32 -8.42 5.15
N GLY A 34 -7.03 -9.53 5.24
CA GLY A 34 -6.85 -10.66 4.35
C GLY A 34 -8.15 -11.25 3.85
N ARG A 35 -8.07 -12.23 2.96
CA ARG A 35 -9.27 -12.88 2.40
C ARG A 35 -9.86 -13.94 3.34
N GLU A 36 -9.02 -14.65 4.06
CA GLU A 36 -9.40 -15.73 4.99
C GLU A 36 -8.91 -15.37 6.40
N LEU A 37 -9.85 -15.23 7.34
CA LEU A 37 -9.54 -14.74 8.68
C LEU A 37 -8.47 -15.58 9.39
N ALA A 38 -8.59 -16.91 9.36
CA ALA A 38 -7.64 -17.81 10.04
C ALA A 38 -6.20 -17.66 9.51
N LYS A 39 -6.02 -17.67 8.19
CA LYS A 39 -4.70 -17.47 7.57
C LYS A 39 -4.14 -16.08 7.81
N THR A 40 -5.02 -15.07 7.85
CA THR A 40 -4.62 -13.70 8.13
C THR A 40 -4.18 -13.55 9.57
N GLN A 41 -4.87 -14.23 10.50
CA GLN A 41 -4.48 -14.28 11.92
C GLN A 41 -3.10 -14.91 12.12
N GLU A 42 -2.80 -16.04 11.46
CA GLU A 42 -1.48 -16.67 11.52
C GLU A 42 -0.35 -15.69 11.11
N VAL A 43 -0.61 -14.91 10.06
CA VAL A 43 0.34 -13.86 9.63
C VAL A 43 0.42 -12.75 10.67
N ALA A 44 -0.71 -12.26 11.18
CA ALA A 44 -0.75 -11.20 12.18
C ALA A 44 0.00 -11.58 13.46
N ASP A 45 -0.18 -12.81 13.95
CA ASP A 45 0.49 -13.34 15.15
C ASP A 45 2.02 -13.31 14.97
N LYS A 46 2.51 -13.69 13.79
CA LYS A 46 3.94 -13.67 13.46
C LYS A 46 4.55 -12.26 13.50
N TYR A 47 3.77 -11.24 13.16
CA TYR A 47 4.22 -9.84 13.10
C TYR A 47 3.75 -8.98 14.26
N GLY A 48 3.02 -9.55 15.22
CA GLY A 48 2.52 -8.83 16.40
C GLY A 48 1.41 -7.83 16.10
N ILE A 49 0.61 -8.07 15.04
CA ILE A 49 -0.47 -7.18 14.62
C ILE A 49 -1.76 -7.56 15.35
N ALA A 50 -2.30 -6.64 16.15
CA ALA A 50 -3.43 -6.92 17.03
C ALA A 50 -4.79 -6.96 16.31
N HIS A 51 -5.00 -6.10 15.30
CA HIS A 51 -6.27 -6.03 14.58
C HIS A 51 -6.23 -6.82 13.27
N VAL A 52 -7.15 -7.77 13.12
CA VAL A 52 -7.26 -8.63 11.93
C VAL A 52 -8.70 -8.62 11.43
N THR A 53 -8.88 -8.46 10.13
CA THR A 53 -10.20 -8.45 9.50
C THR A 53 -10.15 -8.96 8.06
N THR A 54 -11.31 -9.28 7.51
CA THR A 54 -11.49 -9.56 6.08
C THR A 54 -12.16 -8.41 5.34
N ASN A 55 -12.51 -7.32 6.04
CA ASN A 55 -13.21 -6.17 5.48
C ASN A 55 -12.35 -4.90 5.65
N LEU A 56 -11.99 -4.27 4.53
CA LEU A 56 -11.19 -3.04 4.53
C LEU A 56 -11.82 -1.92 5.38
N ASN A 57 -13.15 -1.80 5.36
CA ASN A 57 -13.83 -0.72 6.07
C ASN A 57 -13.63 -0.78 7.58
N ASP A 58 -13.44 -1.97 8.16
CA ASP A 58 -13.17 -2.10 9.59
C ASP A 58 -11.84 -1.43 9.96
N SER A 59 -10.82 -1.60 9.10
CA SER A 59 -9.52 -0.95 9.28
C SER A 59 -9.58 0.55 9.00
N LEU A 60 -10.39 0.99 8.03
CA LEU A 60 -10.59 2.42 7.74
C LEU A 60 -11.30 3.16 8.86
N ALA A 61 -12.15 2.47 9.65
CA ALA A 61 -12.83 3.02 10.81
C ALA A 61 -11.89 3.27 12.01
N ILE A 62 -10.71 2.67 12.02
CA ILE A 62 -9.71 2.88 13.07
C ILE A 62 -9.14 4.30 12.93
N LYS A 63 -9.43 5.16 13.91
CA LYS A 63 -9.03 6.58 13.88
C LYS A 63 -7.50 6.76 13.77
N GLU A 64 -6.76 5.90 14.44
CA GLU A 64 -5.30 5.96 14.52
C GLU A 64 -4.59 5.52 13.23
N VAL A 65 -5.27 4.87 12.29
CA VAL A 65 -4.68 4.53 11.00
C VAL A 65 -4.47 5.81 10.20
N ASP A 66 -3.25 6.08 9.82
CA ASP A 66 -2.85 7.24 9.01
C ASP A 66 -2.84 6.90 7.51
N ALA A 67 -2.39 5.68 7.18
CA ALA A 67 -2.20 5.24 5.81
C ALA A 67 -2.58 3.77 5.61
N VAL A 68 -2.86 3.41 4.37
CA VAL A 68 -3.17 2.03 3.96
C VAL A 68 -2.22 1.59 2.85
N ILE A 69 -1.70 0.37 2.97
CA ILE A 69 -0.95 -0.31 1.90
C ILE A 69 -1.86 -1.35 1.27
N LEU A 70 -2.08 -1.26 -0.03
CA LEU A 70 -2.92 -2.16 -0.81
C LEU A 70 -2.05 -3.14 -1.60
N CYS A 71 -2.04 -4.41 -1.17
CA CYS A 71 -1.39 -5.56 -1.82
C CYS A 71 -2.43 -6.59 -2.25
N THR A 72 -3.61 -6.14 -2.59
CA THR A 72 -4.77 -6.94 -3.02
C THR A 72 -4.70 -7.24 -4.52
N PRO A 73 -5.61 -8.05 -5.08
CA PRO A 73 -5.71 -8.21 -6.53
C PRO A 73 -5.98 -6.87 -7.24
N THR A 74 -5.38 -6.68 -8.42
CA THR A 74 -5.42 -5.42 -9.19
C THR A 74 -6.83 -4.87 -9.40
N GLN A 75 -7.79 -5.75 -9.65
CA GLN A 75 -9.20 -5.38 -9.87
C GLN A 75 -9.83 -4.63 -8.69
N MET A 76 -9.26 -4.76 -7.50
CA MET A 76 -9.72 -4.10 -6.29
C MET A 76 -9.00 -2.76 -6.02
N HIS A 77 -7.85 -2.52 -6.64
CA HIS A 77 -6.94 -1.43 -6.28
C HIS A 77 -7.62 -0.06 -6.35
N ALA A 78 -8.23 0.29 -7.49
CA ALA A 78 -8.84 1.61 -7.67
C ALA A 78 -9.98 1.84 -6.67
N SER A 79 -10.90 0.88 -6.53
CA SER A 79 -12.03 0.98 -5.60
C SER A 79 -11.57 1.10 -4.14
N GLN A 80 -10.57 0.33 -3.75
CA GLN A 80 -10.00 0.39 -2.42
C GLN A 80 -9.23 1.69 -2.17
N ALA A 81 -8.47 2.18 -3.17
CA ALA A 81 -7.78 3.47 -3.06
C ALA A 81 -8.76 4.64 -2.88
N LEU A 82 -9.87 4.62 -3.62
CA LEU A 82 -10.94 5.61 -3.45
C LEU A 82 -11.55 5.54 -2.04
N ALA A 83 -11.85 4.34 -1.55
CA ALA A 83 -12.40 4.14 -0.19
C ALA A 83 -11.42 4.65 0.89
N CYS A 84 -10.11 4.37 0.76
CA CYS A 84 -9.09 4.87 1.67
C CYS A 84 -9.08 6.41 1.72
N MET A 85 -9.05 7.07 0.56
CA MET A 85 -9.06 8.53 0.50
C MET A 85 -10.35 9.14 1.01
N GLN A 86 -11.51 8.53 0.74
CA GLN A 86 -12.80 8.96 1.28
C GLN A 86 -12.85 8.86 2.80
N ALA A 87 -12.14 7.89 3.39
CA ALA A 87 -11.95 7.75 4.83
C ALA A 87 -10.84 8.66 5.40
N GLY A 88 -10.26 9.55 4.57
CA GLY A 88 -9.20 10.47 5.00
C GLY A 88 -7.84 9.83 5.21
N LYS A 89 -7.58 8.64 4.63
CA LYS A 89 -6.31 7.92 4.79
C LYS A 89 -5.42 8.09 3.57
N HIS A 90 -4.11 8.27 3.80
CA HIS A 90 -3.12 8.15 2.75
C HIS A 90 -3.09 6.72 2.20
N VAL A 91 -2.66 6.53 0.96
CA VAL A 91 -2.66 5.19 0.37
C VAL A 91 -1.44 4.92 -0.49
N GLN A 92 -0.86 3.75 -0.30
CA GLN A 92 0.10 3.15 -1.22
C GLN A 92 -0.56 1.94 -1.88
N VAL A 93 -0.48 1.87 -3.21
CA VAL A 93 -1.09 0.81 -4.01
C VAL A 93 0.01 0.05 -4.74
N GLU A 94 0.00 -1.28 -4.69
CA GLU A 94 0.87 -2.09 -5.54
C GLU A 94 0.56 -1.90 -7.03
N ILE A 95 1.54 -2.16 -7.87
CA ILE A 95 1.38 -2.07 -9.32
C ILE A 95 0.58 -3.27 -9.87
N PRO A 96 -0.23 -3.00 -10.91
CA PRO A 96 -0.63 -1.70 -11.44
C PRO A 96 -1.64 -0.97 -10.55
N LEU A 97 -1.73 0.35 -10.64
CA LEU A 97 -2.70 1.15 -9.89
C LEU A 97 -4.15 0.73 -10.17
N CYS A 98 -4.44 0.36 -11.42
CA CYS A 98 -5.74 -0.07 -11.89
C CYS A 98 -5.63 -0.77 -13.25
N ASP A 99 -6.64 -1.51 -13.64
CA ASP A 99 -6.74 -2.17 -14.96
C ASP A 99 -7.43 -1.27 -16.01
N VAL A 100 -8.23 -0.30 -15.56
CA VAL A 100 -9.05 0.57 -16.42
C VAL A 100 -8.64 2.03 -16.26
N LEU A 101 -8.38 2.72 -17.38
CA LEU A 101 -7.97 4.12 -17.39
C LEU A 101 -8.95 5.03 -16.63
N LYS A 102 -10.25 4.83 -16.83
CA LYS A 102 -11.29 5.62 -16.15
C LYS A 102 -11.17 5.56 -14.63
N ASP A 103 -10.88 4.39 -14.07
CA ASP A 103 -10.74 4.19 -12.64
C ASP A 103 -9.48 4.91 -12.11
N GLY A 104 -8.38 4.84 -12.85
CA GLY A 104 -7.16 5.60 -12.54
C GLY A 104 -7.39 7.12 -12.57
N GLN A 105 -8.17 7.62 -13.53
CA GLN A 105 -8.56 9.03 -13.59
C GLN A 105 -9.38 9.45 -12.37
N GLN A 106 -10.27 8.61 -11.87
CA GLN A 106 -11.05 8.88 -10.64
C GLN A 106 -10.13 8.94 -9.41
N VAL A 107 -9.16 8.03 -9.29
CA VAL A 107 -8.17 8.04 -8.20
C VAL A 107 -7.37 9.36 -8.22
N VAL A 108 -6.88 9.78 -9.39
CA VAL A 108 -6.13 11.04 -9.52
C VAL A 108 -7.00 12.27 -9.22
N ALA A 109 -8.27 12.25 -9.66
CA ALA A 109 -9.20 13.35 -9.38
C ALA A 109 -9.47 13.50 -7.88
N LEU A 110 -9.75 12.40 -7.19
CA LEU A 110 -9.99 12.40 -5.74
C LEU A 110 -8.72 12.77 -4.96
N GLN A 111 -7.54 12.30 -5.40
CA GLN A 111 -6.27 12.68 -4.81
C GLN A 111 -6.06 14.21 -4.84
N LYS A 112 -6.32 14.86 -5.99
CA LYS A 112 -6.22 16.32 -6.12
C LYS A 112 -7.23 17.05 -5.22
N GLN A 113 -8.40 16.48 -5.06
CA GLN A 113 -9.49 17.06 -4.26
C GLN A 113 -9.21 16.97 -2.76
N THR A 114 -8.65 15.85 -2.30
CA THR A 114 -8.38 15.58 -0.89
C THR A 114 -7.01 16.07 -0.42
N GLY A 115 -6.05 16.24 -1.33
CA GLY A 115 -4.65 16.53 -0.99
C GLY A 115 -3.91 15.38 -0.30
N LEU A 116 -4.52 14.20 -0.20
CA LEU A 116 -3.91 13.03 0.42
C LEU A 116 -2.77 12.47 -0.46
N VAL A 117 -1.82 11.82 0.16
CA VAL A 117 -0.75 11.12 -0.57
C VAL A 117 -1.31 9.84 -1.15
N VAL A 118 -1.15 9.69 -2.47
CA VAL A 118 -1.42 8.44 -3.20
C VAL A 118 -0.14 8.05 -3.93
N MET A 119 0.40 6.88 -3.59
CA MET A 119 1.63 6.36 -4.19
C MET A 119 1.38 5.02 -4.87
N CYS A 120 1.88 4.86 -6.09
CA CYS A 120 1.92 3.56 -6.75
C CYS A 120 3.29 2.91 -6.55
N GLY A 121 3.29 1.65 -6.11
CA GLY A 121 4.46 0.89 -5.66
C GLY A 121 5.42 0.46 -6.77
N HIS A 122 5.98 1.38 -7.52
CA HIS A 122 6.98 1.10 -8.57
C HIS A 122 8.35 0.73 -7.96
N THR A 123 8.44 -0.41 -7.30
CA THR A 123 9.62 -0.87 -6.54
C THR A 123 10.90 -0.93 -7.38
N ARG A 124 10.79 -1.16 -8.69
CA ARG A 124 11.95 -1.15 -9.61
C ARG A 124 12.70 0.18 -9.65
N ARG A 125 12.05 1.30 -9.31
CA ARG A 125 12.70 2.62 -9.18
C ARG A 125 13.76 2.65 -8.09
N PHE A 126 13.67 1.76 -7.12
CA PHE A 126 14.60 1.65 -5.99
C PHE A 126 15.62 0.53 -6.17
N ASN A 127 15.53 -0.25 -7.25
CA ASN A 127 16.46 -1.32 -7.53
C ASN A 127 17.81 -0.74 -8.00
N PRO A 128 18.96 -1.10 -7.40
CA PRO A 128 20.28 -0.53 -7.74
C PRO A 128 20.65 -0.66 -9.22
N SER A 129 20.35 -1.80 -9.85
CA SER A 129 20.67 -2.00 -11.27
C SER A 129 19.85 -1.09 -12.19
N HIS A 130 18.56 -0.87 -11.88
CA HIS A 130 17.73 0.07 -12.64
C HIS A 130 18.16 1.52 -12.41
N GLN A 131 18.57 1.86 -11.19
CA GLN A 131 19.10 3.19 -10.87
C GLN A 131 20.43 3.44 -11.62
N PHE A 132 21.32 2.45 -11.66
CA PHE A 132 22.56 2.54 -12.41
C PHE A 132 22.32 2.83 -13.90
N VAL A 133 21.44 2.04 -14.55
CA VAL A 133 21.10 2.25 -15.96
C VAL A 133 20.49 3.64 -16.17
N ARG A 134 19.53 4.04 -15.32
CA ARG A 134 18.91 5.38 -15.39
C ARG A 134 19.95 6.51 -15.29
N GLN A 135 20.87 6.42 -14.34
CA GLN A 135 21.95 7.42 -14.18
C GLN A 135 22.78 7.55 -15.46
N ARG A 136 23.13 6.43 -16.10
CA ARG A 136 23.87 6.40 -17.35
C ARG A 136 23.11 7.02 -18.53
N ILE A 137 21.80 6.75 -18.61
CA ILE A 137 20.92 7.36 -19.62
C ILE A 137 20.87 8.90 -19.42
N VAL A 138 20.66 9.35 -18.20
CA VAL A 138 20.59 10.80 -17.87
C VAL A 138 21.93 11.49 -18.13
N ALA A 139 23.05 10.80 -17.94
CA ALA A 139 24.39 11.29 -18.25
C ALA A 139 24.74 11.27 -19.76
N GLY A 140 23.81 10.84 -20.63
CA GLY A 140 24.05 10.77 -22.09
C GLY A 140 25.02 9.66 -22.51
N GLN A 141 25.21 8.63 -21.68
CA GLN A 141 26.16 7.53 -21.94
C GLN A 141 25.54 6.37 -22.74
N PHE A 142 24.25 6.40 -22.98
CA PHE A 142 23.54 5.52 -23.90
C PHE A 142 22.82 6.35 -24.94
N HIS A 143 23.06 6.02 -26.20
CA HIS A 143 22.43 6.63 -27.37
C HIS A 143 21.40 5.67 -27.95
#